data_2a3fe73327f55b5b685991f51bd4ca2d
#
_entry.id   2a3fe73327f55b5b685991f51bd4ca2d
#
_cell.length_a   1.000
_cell.length_b   1.000
_cell.length_c   1.000
_cell.angle_alpha   90.00
_cell.angle_beta   90.00
_cell.angle_gamma   90.00
#
_symmetry.space_group_name_H-M   'P 1'
#
loop_
_entity.id
_entity.type
_entity.pdbx_description
1 polymer ?
#
loop_
_entity_poly.entity_id
_entity_poly.type
_entity_poly.pdbx_seq_one_letter_code
_entity_poly.pdbx_strand_id
1 'polypeptide(L)'
;SHLFDVSPKPAVGIHPSAVVAATADIAASASIGANCVVDEGAIIGPDVILGAGCAIGAFSSIGVGSRLYSNVSVYHGVTIGERAVIHSGAVIGADGFGFAPADGGWQKIAQLGGVCIGNDVEIGANSTIDRGAINDTVIEDGVKIDNLVMIAHNCHIGKNSAIAGCVGLA
;
A
#
# COMPACT_ATOMS: atom_id res chain seq x y z
N SER A 1 6.65 -16.14 11.91
CA SER A 1 7.62 -17.25 11.89
C SER A 1 7.86 -17.66 10.44
N HIS A 2 9.03 -17.34 9.88
CA HIS A 2 9.44 -17.67 8.51
C HIS A 2 9.70 -19.17 8.28
N LEU A 3 9.56 -20.00 9.32
CA LEU A 3 9.86 -21.44 9.27
C LEU A 3 8.92 -22.25 8.35
N PHE A 4 7.76 -21.70 8.00
CA PHE A 4 6.76 -22.37 7.16
C PHE A 4 6.33 -21.55 5.94
N ASP A 5 7.03 -20.45 5.62
CA ASP A 5 6.75 -19.70 4.40
C ASP A 5 7.28 -20.48 3.20
N VAL A 6 6.35 -21.13 2.51
CA VAL A 6 6.60 -21.89 1.27
C VAL A 6 6.34 -21.04 0.02
N SER A 7 6.11 -19.73 0.20
CA SER A 7 5.83 -18.84 -0.93
C SER A 7 7.03 -18.79 -1.88
N PRO A 8 6.80 -18.85 -3.20
CA PRO A 8 7.87 -18.72 -4.17
C PRO A 8 8.65 -17.42 -3.97
N LYS A 9 9.97 -17.50 -3.97
CA LYS A 9 10.83 -16.32 -4.00
C LYS A 9 11.12 -15.97 -5.45
N PRO A 10 10.64 -14.82 -5.97
CA PRO A 10 10.97 -14.39 -7.32
C PRO A 10 12.45 -14.08 -7.45
N ALA A 11 12.96 -14.08 -8.67
CA ALA A 11 14.33 -13.66 -8.94
C ALA A 11 14.49 -12.17 -8.56
N VAL A 12 15.64 -11.84 -8.00
CA VAL A 12 16.05 -10.45 -7.73
C VAL A 12 16.20 -9.69 -9.04
N GLY A 13 15.80 -8.44 -9.03
CA GLY A 13 15.91 -7.51 -10.17
C GLY A 13 14.55 -7.07 -10.71
N ILE A 14 14.60 -6.37 -11.82
CA ILE A 14 13.42 -5.77 -12.46
C ILE A 14 13.02 -6.61 -13.66
N HIS A 15 11.78 -7.09 -13.69
CA HIS A 15 11.26 -7.85 -14.83
C HIS A 15 11.24 -6.96 -16.09
N PRO A 16 11.62 -7.47 -17.28
CA PRO A 16 11.72 -6.65 -18.51
C PRO A 16 10.43 -5.95 -18.94
N SER A 17 9.27 -6.45 -18.51
CA SER A 17 7.96 -5.80 -18.79
C SER A 17 7.52 -4.81 -17.72
N ALA A 18 8.30 -4.58 -16.67
CA ALA A 18 8.01 -3.54 -15.70
C ALA A 18 8.37 -2.17 -16.25
N VAL A 19 7.58 -1.17 -15.92
CA VAL A 19 7.81 0.24 -16.26
C VAL A 19 8.25 0.96 -15.00
N VAL A 20 9.48 1.46 -14.99
CA VAL A 20 10.08 2.14 -13.83
C VAL A 20 10.51 3.53 -14.24
N ALA A 21 10.06 4.55 -13.51
CA ALA A 21 10.48 5.92 -13.73
C ALA A 21 11.98 6.09 -13.46
N ALA A 22 12.65 6.91 -14.24
CA ALA A 22 14.10 7.13 -14.13
C ALA A 22 14.53 7.73 -12.78
N THR A 23 13.61 8.36 -12.06
CA THR A 23 13.83 8.96 -10.74
C THR A 23 13.42 8.06 -9.57
N ALA A 24 12.90 6.86 -9.84
CA ALA A 24 12.62 5.89 -8.79
C ALA A 24 13.93 5.28 -8.26
N ASP A 25 13.99 5.10 -6.94
CA ASP A 25 15.13 4.47 -6.25
C ASP A 25 14.75 3.04 -5.88
N ILE A 26 15.36 2.06 -6.55
CA ILE A 26 15.08 0.64 -6.32
C ILE A 26 16.35 -0.04 -5.80
N ALA A 27 16.27 -0.59 -4.60
CA ALA A 27 17.37 -1.33 -4.00
C ALA A 27 17.78 -2.53 -4.88
N ALA A 28 19.08 -2.80 -4.97
CA ALA A 28 19.65 -3.86 -5.83
C ALA A 28 19.15 -5.27 -5.47
N SER A 29 18.70 -5.50 -4.22
CA SER A 29 18.16 -6.78 -3.76
C SER A 29 16.64 -6.90 -3.92
N ALA A 30 15.96 -5.86 -4.40
CA ALA A 30 14.51 -5.91 -4.63
C ALA A 30 14.14 -6.79 -5.84
N SER A 31 12.92 -7.32 -5.80
CA SER A 31 12.33 -8.12 -6.89
C SER A 31 11.08 -7.42 -7.42
N ILE A 32 11.12 -6.95 -8.66
CA ILE A 32 10.01 -6.24 -9.30
C ILE A 32 9.39 -7.16 -10.35
N GLY A 33 8.15 -7.58 -10.13
CA GLY A 33 7.43 -8.52 -10.98
C GLY A 33 7.03 -7.96 -12.35
N ALA A 34 6.52 -8.84 -13.19
CA ALA A 34 6.05 -8.48 -14.53
C ALA A 34 4.93 -7.43 -14.48
N ASN A 35 4.95 -6.50 -15.44
CA ASN A 35 3.94 -5.45 -15.62
C ASN A 35 3.72 -4.55 -14.37
N CYS A 36 4.69 -4.49 -13.48
CA CYS A 36 4.70 -3.49 -12.42
C CYS A 36 4.93 -2.09 -13.01
N VAL A 37 4.32 -1.09 -12.39
CA VAL A 37 4.59 0.32 -12.65
C VAL A 37 5.15 0.93 -11.37
N VAL A 38 6.29 1.60 -11.45
CA VAL A 38 6.91 2.33 -10.33
C VAL A 38 7.14 3.76 -10.79
N ASP A 39 6.39 4.68 -10.21
CA ASP A 39 6.38 6.08 -10.62
C ASP A 39 7.56 6.89 -10.06
N GLU A 40 7.62 8.16 -10.46
CA GLU A 40 8.71 9.09 -10.12
C GLU A 40 8.92 9.24 -8.61
N GLY A 41 10.18 9.28 -8.19
CA GLY A 41 10.57 9.49 -6.80
C GLY A 41 10.10 8.40 -5.83
N ALA A 42 9.55 7.28 -6.32
CA ALA A 42 9.21 6.15 -5.46
C ALA A 42 10.48 5.46 -4.95
N ILE A 43 10.45 5.00 -3.70
CA ILE A 43 11.59 4.32 -3.04
C ILE A 43 11.19 2.89 -2.71
N ILE A 44 11.92 1.93 -3.27
CA ILE A 44 11.73 0.51 -3.01
C ILE A 44 12.94 -0.02 -2.25
N GLY A 45 12.74 -0.35 -1.00
CA GLY A 45 13.80 -0.78 -0.08
C GLY A 45 14.40 -2.15 -0.40
N PRO A 46 15.48 -2.52 0.31
CA PRO A 46 16.11 -3.83 0.19
C PRO A 46 15.14 -4.98 0.42
N ASP A 47 15.31 -6.07 -0.34
CA ASP A 47 14.56 -7.32 -0.22
C ASP A 47 13.03 -7.18 -0.37
N VAL A 48 12.56 -6.05 -0.89
CA VAL A 48 11.16 -5.85 -1.22
C VAL A 48 10.78 -6.73 -2.42
N ILE A 49 9.60 -7.33 -2.35
CA ILE A 49 9.04 -8.13 -3.42
C ILE A 49 7.74 -7.48 -3.91
N LEU A 50 7.71 -7.05 -5.16
CA LEU A 50 6.49 -6.64 -5.85
C LEU A 50 6.03 -7.76 -6.78
N GLY A 51 4.86 -8.32 -6.50
CA GLY A 51 4.18 -9.27 -7.38
C GLY A 51 3.79 -8.63 -8.72
N ALA A 52 3.42 -9.45 -9.69
CA ALA A 52 3.06 -8.96 -11.02
C ALA A 52 1.89 -7.96 -10.98
N GLY A 53 1.96 -6.92 -11.79
CA GLY A 53 0.89 -5.93 -11.94
C GLY A 53 0.73 -4.97 -10.77
N CYS A 54 1.68 -4.89 -9.85
CA CYS A 54 1.65 -3.85 -8.80
C CYS A 54 1.89 -2.47 -9.39
N ALA A 55 1.18 -1.46 -8.88
CA ALA A 55 1.37 -0.06 -9.20
C ALA A 55 1.79 0.71 -7.95
N ILE A 56 2.95 1.35 -8.01
CA ILE A 56 3.50 2.17 -6.92
C ILE A 56 3.55 3.62 -7.38
N GLY A 57 2.70 4.44 -6.81
CA GLY A 57 2.54 5.84 -7.16
C GLY A 57 3.72 6.71 -6.73
N ALA A 58 3.80 7.88 -7.34
CA ALA A 58 4.89 8.83 -7.15
C ALA A 58 5.16 9.18 -5.68
N PHE A 59 6.43 9.31 -5.31
CA PHE A 59 6.90 9.69 -3.98
C PHE A 59 6.45 8.76 -2.85
N SER A 60 6.04 7.53 -3.15
CA SER A 60 5.73 6.52 -2.15
C SER A 60 6.98 5.74 -1.75
N SER A 61 6.99 5.18 -0.54
CA SER A 61 8.10 4.38 -0.04
C SER A 61 7.65 3.03 0.49
N ILE A 62 8.40 1.98 0.16
CA ILE A 62 8.17 0.61 0.64
C ILE A 62 9.40 0.16 1.41
N GLY A 63 9.23 -0.14 2.70
CA GLY A 63 10.30 -0.53 3.62
C GLY A 63 10.83 -1.94 3.39
N VAL A 64 11.99 -2.19 3.99
CA VAL A 64 12.80 -3.41 3.86
C VAL A 64 12.00 -4.68 4.08
N GLY A 65 12.18 -5.68 3.21
CA GLY A 65 11.61 -7.01 3.36
C GLY A 65 10.10 -7.09 3.20
N SER A 66 9.45 -6.01 2.76
CA SER A 66 8.01 -5.99 2.53
C SER A 66 7.64 -6.74 1.26
N ARG A 67 6.47 -7.37 1.28
CA ARG A 67 5.94 -8.14 0.16
C ARG A 67 4.56 -7.63 -0.25
N LEU A 68 4.45 -7.18 -1.48
CA LEU A 68 3.18 -6.85 -2.11
C LEU A 68 2.85 -7.96 -3.11
N TYR A 69 1.72 -8.63 -2.91
CA TYR A 69 1.25 -9.64 -3.85
C TYR A 69 0.73 -8.99 -5.14
N SER A 70 0.41 -9.80 -6.15
CA SER A 70 0.02 -9.30 -7.47
C SER A 70 -1.17 -8.34 -7.42
N ASN A 71 -1.14 -7.32 -8.28
CA ASN A 71 -2.21 -6.34 -8.45
C ASN A 71 -2.51 -5.49 -7.21
N VAL A 72 -1.53 -5.25 -6.35
CA VAL A 72 -1.64 -4.24 -5.29
C VAL A 72 -1.43 -2.86 -5.90
N SER A 73 -2.29 -1.91 -5.52
CA SER A 73 -2.20 -0.51 -5.95
C SER A 73 -1.85 0.38 -4.76
N VAL A 74 -0.74 1.06 -4.84
CA VAL A 74 -0.30 2.08 -3.88
C VAL A 74 -0.32 3.43 -4.57
N TYR A 75 -1.14 4.34 -4.07
CA TYR A 75 -1.23 5.70 -4.60
C TYR A 75 -0.01 6.53 -4.21
N HIS A 76 0.08 7.75 -4.75
CA HIS A 76 1.18 8.67 -4.48
C HIS A 76 1.28 9.08 -3.01
N GLY A 77 2.50 9.32 -2.53
CA GLY A 77 2.77 9.85 -1.18
C GLY A 77 2.40 8.89 -0.05
N VAL A 78 2.40 7.58 -0.28
CA VAL A 78 2.14 6.56 0.73
C VAL A 78 3.46 6.06 1.30
N THR A 79 3.51 5.91 2.62
CA THR A 79 4.65 5.27 3.31
C THR A 79 4.23 3.92 3.86
N ILE A 80 4.97 2.87 3.48
CA ILE A 80 4.82 1.50 4.00
C ILE A 80 6.12 1.11 4.69
N GLY A 81 6.02 0.72 5.95
CA GLY A 81 7.14 0.30 6.79
C GLY A 81 7.76 -1.02 6.34
N GLU A 82 8.59 -1.58 7.23
CA GLU A 82 9.33 -2.81 6.98
C GLU A 82 8.50 -4.07 7.20
N ARG A 83 8.82 -5.14 6.47
CA ARG A 83 8.21 -6.48 6.63
C ARG A 83 6.69 -6.48 6.53
N ALA A 84 6.13 -5.51 5.83
CA ALA A 84 4.71 -5.49 5.55
C ALA A 84 4.35 -6.58 4.54
N VAL A 85 3.17 -7.19 4.71
CA VAL A 85 2.61 -8.16 3.77
C VAL A 85 1.28 -7.62 3.28
N ILE A 86 1.18 -7.34 1.97
CA ILE A 86 -0.04 -6.77 1.38
C ILE A 86 -0.54 -7.72 0.31
N HIS A 87 -1.74 -8.24 0.51
CA HIS A 87 -2.34 -9.25 -0.38
C HIS A 87 -2.98 -8.63 -1.62
N SER A 88 -3.18 -9.49 -2.63
CA SER A 88 -3.64 -9.11 -3.97
C SER A 88 -4.90 -8.27 -3.97
N GLY A 89 -4.92 -7.27 -4.83
CA GLY A 89 -6.07 -6.39 -5.03
C GLY A 89 -6.28 -5.35 -3.94
N ALA A 90 -5.44 -5.31 -2.90
CA ALA A 90 -5.51 -4.22 -1.92
C ALA A 90 -5.17 -2.88 -2.57
N VAL A 91 -5.87 -1.83 -2.14
CA VAL A 91 -5.68 -0.45 -2.62
C VAL A 91 -5.35 0.45 -1.44
N ILE A 92 -4.20 1.10 -1.50
CA ILE A 92 -3.68 1.95 -0.43
C ILE A 92 -3.57 3.40 -0.91
N GLY A 93 -4.23 4.32 -0.22
CA GLY A 93 -4.08 5.76 -0.46
C GLY A 93 -5.02 6.34 -1.51
N ALA A 94 -6.09 5.64 -1.88
CA ALA A 94 -7.15 6.24 -2.68
C ALA A 94 -7.83 7.40 -1.93
N ASP A 95 -8.47 8.32 -2.65
CA ASP A 95 -9.22 9.40 -2.03
C ASP A 95 -10.36 8.84 -1.17
N GLY A 96 -10.47 9.35 0.05
CA GLY A 96 -11.61 9.11 0.91
C GLY A 96 -12.92 9.71 0.35
N PHE A 97 -14.04 9.28 0.90
CA PHE A 97 -15.36 9.79 0.53
C PHE A 97 -15.59 11.18 1.12
N GLY A 98 -15.12 12.21 0.42
CA GLY A 98 -15.25 13.61 0.80
C GLY A 98 -16.05 14.41 -0.24
N PHE A 99 -17.30 14.75 0.06
CA PHE A 99 -18.16 15.57 -0.80
C PHE A 99 -18.99 16.54 0.03
N ALA A 100 -19.20 17.76 -0.50
CA ALA A 100 -20.09 18.74 0.05
C ALA A 100 -21.27 18.98 -0.90
N PRO A 101 -22.51 19.20 -0.40
CA PRO A 101 -23.61 19.61 -1.26
C PRO A 101 -23.35 21.02 -1.78
N ALA A 102 -23.52 21.20 -3.11
CA ALA A 102 -23.40 22.50 -3.79
C ALA A 102 -24.32 22.52 -5.03
N ASP A 103 -25.09 23.57 -5.18
CA ASP A 103 -25.90 23.89 -6.37
C ASP A 103 -26.71 22.70 -6.94
N GLY A 104 -27.33 21.92 -6.05
CA GLY A 104 -28.15 20.76 -6.44
C GLY A 104 -27.35 19.48 -6.77
N GLY A 105 -26.05 19.46 -6.49
CA GLY A 105 -25.17 18.33 -6.73
C GLY A 105 -24.15 18.12 -5.61
N TRP A 106 -23.09 17.39 -5.92
CA TRP A 106 -21.97 17.10 -5.03
C TRP A 106 -20.69 17.73 -5.53
N GLN A 107 -20.02 18.52 -4.70
CA GLN A 107 -18.67 19.00 -4.96
C GLN A 107 -17.67 18.16 -4.21
N LYS A 108 -16.66 17.63 -4.92
CA LYS A 108 -15.59 16.85 -4.30
C LYS A 108 -14.71 17.73 -3.41
N ILE A 109 -14.43 17.24 -2.21
CA ILE A 109 -13.43 17.80 -1.30
C ILE A 109 -12.11 17.10 -1.54
N ALA A 110 -11.05 17.88 -1.85
CA ALA A 110 -9.72 17.34 -2.08
C ALA A 110 -9.20 16.63 -0.84
N GLN A 111 -8.57 15.46 -1.05
CA GLN A 111 -7.94 14.67 -0.01
C GLN A 111 -6.42 14.93 -0.08
N LEU A 112 -5.89 15.71 0.86
CA LEU A 112 -4.52 16.24 0.83
C LEU A 112 -3.53 15.45 1.69
N GLY A 113 -4.01 14.65 2.62
CA GLY A 113 -3.19 13.77 3.44
C GLY A 113 -2.71 12.54 2.67
N GLY A 114 -1.89 11.73 3.32
CA GLY A 114 -1.37 10.47 2.82
C GLY A 114 -1.88 9.28 3.60
N VAL A 115 -1.12 8.18 3.51
CA VAL A 115 -1.25 6.99 4.36
C VAL A 115 0.11 6.63 4.90
N CYS A 116 0.20 6.41 6.21
CA CYS A 116 1.37 5.88 6.88
C CYS A 116 1.07 4.50 7.45
N ILE A 117 1.77 3.48 6.95
CA ILE A 117 1.69 2.09 7.43
C ILE A 117 2.99 1.76 8.14
N GLY A 118 2.90 1.26 9.37
CA GLY A 118 4.03 0.84 10.19
C GLY A 118 4.68 -0.47 9.76
N ASN A 119 5.52 -1.00 10.64
CA ASN A 119 6.25 -2.24 10.41
C ASN A 119 5.40 -3.47 10.75
N ASP A 120 5.73 -4.62 10.14
CA ASP A 120 5.10 -5.91 10.45
C ASP A 120 3.57 -5.92 10.29
N VAL A 121 3.03 -5.03 9.43
CA VAL A 121 1.60 -4.94 9.13
C VAL A 121 1.22 -5.97 8.07
N GLU A 122 0.04 -6.57 8.22
CA GLU A 122 -0.52 -7.44 7.20
C GLU A 122 -1.89 -6.94 6.75
N ILE A 123 -2.09 -6.81 5.43
CA ILE A 123 -3.32 -6.31 4.83
C ILE A 123 -3.87 -7.36 3.87
N GLY A 124 -5.08 -7.83 4.16
CA GLY A 124 -5.77 -8.87 3.39
C GLY A 124 -6.20 -8.44 1.99
N ALA A 125 -6.57 -9.42 1.20
CA ALA A 125 -6.92 -9.24 -0.21
C ALA A 125 -8.15 -8.32 -0.38
N ASN A 126 -8.08 -7.43 -1.37
CA ASN A 126 -9.14 -6.46 -1.72
C ASN A 126 -9.54 -5.52 -0.57
N SER A 127 -8.71 -5.35 0.44
CA SER A 127 -8.92 -4.33 1.46
C SER A 127 -8.49 -2.97 0.94
N THR A 128 -9.17 -1.91 1.40
CA THR A 128 -8.91 -0.54 0.99
C THR A 128 -8.55 0.33 2.19
N ILE A 129 -7.54 1.17 2.04
CA ILE A 129 -7.14 2.16 3.05
C ILE A 129 -7.09 3.51 2.36
N ASP A 130 -8.04 4.37 2.69
CA ASP A 130 -8.16 5.69 2.09
C ASP A 130 -7.14 6.66 2.71
N ARG A 131 -6.67 7.60 1.89
CA ARG A 131 -5.82 8.69 2.37
C ARG A 131 -6.59 9.66 3.25
N GLY A 132 -5.89 10.34 4.13
CA GLY A 132 -6.51 11.34 4.96
C GLY A 132 -6.94 12.59 4.18
N ALA A 133 -7.93 13.29 4.70
CA ALA A 133 -8.41 14.54 4.10
C ALA A 133 -7.38 15.68 4.23
N ILE A 134 -6.75 15.83 5.40
CA ILE A 134 -5.70 16.82 5.69
C ILE A 134 -4.50 16.13 6.32
N ASN A 135 -4.72 15.44 7.45
CA ASN A 135 -3.71 14.61 8.09
C ASN A 135 -3.77 13.20 7.52
N ASP A 136 -2.72 12.40 7.70
CA ASP A 136 -2.65 11.05 7.19
C ASP A 136 -3.62 10.09 7.87
N THR A 137 -4.01 9.05 7.16
CA THR A 137 -4.52 7.81 7.74
C THR A 137 -3.33 7.00 8.25
N VAL A 138 -3.41 6.51 9.49
CA VAL A 138 -2.28 5.86 10.16
C VAL A 138 -2.63 4.44 10.57
N ILE A 139 -1.78 3.49 10.17
CA ILE A 139 -1.83 2.09 10.57
C ILE A 139 -0.52 1.80 11.32
N GLU A 140 -0.57 1.60 12.60
CA GLU A 140 0.63 1.39 13.42
C GLU A 140 1.22 -0.02 13.26
N ASP A 141 2.39 -0.25 13.89
CA ASP A 141 3.13 -1.50 13.79
C ASP A 141 2.32 -2.73 14.23
N GLY A 142 2.52 -3.86 13.55
CA GLY A 142 1.98 -5.16 13.92
C GLY A 142 0.49 -5.35 13.66
N VAL A 143 -0.20 -4.36 13.08
CA VAL A 143 -1.63 -4.44 12.76
C VAL A 143 -1.90 -5.54 11.74
N LYS A 144 -3.01 -6.27 11.95
CA LYS A 144 -3.51 -7.31 11.03
C LYS A 144 -4.90 -6.95 10.55
N ILE A 145 -5.03 -6.80 9.24
CA ILE A 145 -6.28 -6.46 8.56
C ILE A 145 -6.63 -7.64 7.65
N ASP A 146 -7.81 -8.20 7.83
CA ASP A 146 -8.29 -9.32 7.02
C ASP A 146 -8.79 -8.83 5.64
N ASN A 147 -9.35 -9.73 4.85
CA ASN A 147 -9.83 -9.43 3.50
C ASN A 147 -11.09 -8.56 3.49
N LEU A 148 -11.27 -7.77 2.42
CA LEU A 148 -12.48 -6.97 2.19
C LEU A 148 -12.79 -5.97 3.32
N VAL A 149 -11.76 -5.46 3.98
CA VAL A 149 -11.88 -4.41 5.01
C VAL A 149 -11.74 -3.04 4.35
N MET A 150 -12.58 -2.08 4.77
CA MET A 150 -12.49 -0.69 4.34
C MET A 150 -12.08 0.19 5.52
N ILE A 151 -10.97 0.89 5.39
CA ILE A 151 -10.48 1.90 6.34
C ILE A 151 -10.66 3.27 5.67
N ALA A 152 -11.57 4.08 6.20
CA ALA A 152 -11.83 5.41 5.68
C ALA A 152 -10.72 6.40 6.03
N HIS A 153 -10.80 7.58 5.43
CA HIS A 153 -9.84 8.66 5.63
C HIS A 153 -9.69 9.08 7.11
N ASN A 154 -8.49 9.44 7.51
CA ASN A 154 -8.14 9.90 8.86
C ASN A 154 -8.32 8.88 9.98
N CYS A 155 -8.57 7.61 9.69
CA CYS A 155 -8.54 6.57 10.72
C CYS A 155 -7.15 6.40 11.30
N HIS A 156 -7.07 6.09 12.58
CA HIS A 156 -5.83 5.74 13.27
C HIS A 156 -6.00 4.37 13.94
N ILE A 157 -5.32 3.38 13.42
CA ILE A 157 -5.35 2.00 13.91
C ILE A 157 -4.12 1.77 14.78
N GLY A 158 -4.34 1.56 16.08
CA GLY A 158 -3.26 1.40 17.05
C GLY A 158 -2.51 0.07 16.90
N LYS A 159 -1.32 0.01 17.50
CA LYS A 159 -0.40 -1.14 17.42
C LYS A 159 -1.06 -2.46 17.74
N ASN A 160 -0.69 -3.50 16.97
CA ASN A 160 -1.13 -4.88 17.17
C ASN A 160 -2.66 -5.08 17.14
N SER A 161 -3.42 -4.13 16.61
CA SER A 161 -4.85 -4.33 16.39
C SER A 161 -5.10 -5.41 15.34
N ALA A 162 -6.21 -6.15 15.48
CA ALA A 162 -6.66 -7.11 14.51
C ALA A 162 -8.08 -6.77 14.05
N ILE A 163 -8.31 -6.70 12.73
CA ILE A 163 -9.58 -6.33 12.13
C ILE A 163 -10.01 -7.49 11.23
N ALA A 164 -11.13 -8.10 11.58
CA ALA A 164 -11.71 -9.24 10.83
C ALA A 164 -12.33 -8.80 9.50
N GLY A 165 -12.58 -9.76 8.62
CA GLY A 165 -13.07 -9.52 7.27
C GLY A 165 -14.40 -8.78 7.18
N CYS A 166 -14.58 -8.02 6.12
CA CYS A 166 -15.79 -7.25 5.81
C CYS A 166 -16.13 -6.13 6.81
N VAL A 167 -15.18 -5.71 7.66
CA VAL A 167 -15.36 -4.56 8.56
C VAL A 167 -15.14 -3.26 7.80
N GLY A 168 -15.99 -2.27 8.05
CA GLY A 168 -15.80 -0.88 7.65
C GLY A 168 -15.50 -0.02 8.86
N LEU A 169 -14.46 0.80 8.79
CA LEU A 169 -14.11 1.81 9.78
C LEU A 169 -14.17 3.19 9.13
N ALA A 170 -14.91 4.13 9.78
CA ALA A 170 -15.12 5.50 9.28
C ALA A 170 -15.02 6.50 10.43
#